data_2c604e7c6278b9d6379be2527192dfbe
#
_entry.id   2c604e7c6278b9d6379be2527192dfbe
#
_cell.length_a   1.000
_cell.length_b   1.000
_cell.length_c   1.000
_cell.angle_alpha   90.00
_cell.angle_beta   90.00
_cell.angle_gamma   90.00
#
_symmetry.space_group_name_H-M   'P 1'
#
loop_
_entity.id
_entity.type
_entity.pdbx_description
1 polymer ?
#
loop_
_entity_poly.entity_id
_entity_poly.type
_entity_poly.pdbx_seq_one_letter_code
_entity_poly.pdbx_strand_id
1 'polypeptide(L)'
;MSKITFTEQAFAEYLYWQSQDKKTLKRINALLKDISRSPYEGIGKPEGLKENLSGYWSRRIDDVNRLVYRIENDLIEVYQCKGH
;
A
#
# COMPACT_ATOMS: atom_id res chain seq x y z
N MET A 1 15.09 -8.45 -2.95
CA MET A 1 14.08 -7.83 -2.10
C MET A 1 13.87 -6.38 -2.52
N SER A 2 12.62 -5.99 -2.70
CA SER A 2 12.31 -4.64 -3.16
C SER A 2 12.51 -3.61 -2.04
N LYS A 3 12.90 -2.42 -2.44
CA LYS A 3 12.93 -1.30 -1.50
C LYS A 3 11.53 -0.68 -1.45
N ILE A 4 11.18 -0.12 -0.32
CA ILE A 4 9.88 0.51 -0.11
C ILE A 4 10.09 1.99 0.16
N THR A 5 9.37 2.82 -0.59
CA THR A 5 9.36 4.25 -0.34
C THR A 5 7.94 4.71 -0.11
N PHE A 6 7.80 5.85 0.53
CA PHE A 6 6.51 6.44 0.82
C PHE A 6 6.49 7.86 0.30
N THR A 7 5.36 8.28 -0.26
CA THR A 7 5.14 9.70 -0.47
C THR A 7 5.04 10.36 0.90
N GLU A 8 5.16 11.67 0.94
CA GLU A 8 5.03 12.39 2.20
C GLU A 8 3.68 12.10 2.86
N GLN A 9 2.61 12.11 2.07
CA GLN A 9 1.28 11.82 2.58
C GLN A 9 1.20 10.39 3.12
N ALA A 10 1.69 9.43 2.36
CA ALA A 10 1.61 8.03 2.77
C ALA A 10 2.40 7.78 4.05
N PHE A 11 3.55 8.44 4.20
CA PHE A 11 4.34 8.29 5.41
C PHE A 11 3.60 8.85 6.63
N ALA A 12 2.96 10.00 6.47
CA ALA A 12 2.16 10.58 7.55
C ALA A 12 1.02 9.63 7.94
N GLU A 13 0.39 9.00 6.95
CA GLU A 13 -0.69 8.04 7.21
C GLU A 13 -0.16 6.79 7.92
N TYR A 14 1.01 6.33 7.51
CA TYR A 14 1.63 5.19 8.15
C TYR A 14 1.92 5.48 9.62
N LEU A 15 2.44 6.66 9.92
CA LEU A 15 2.69 7.08 11.29
C LEU A 15 1.40 7.22 12.08
N TYR A 16 0.33 7.67 11.43
CA TYR A 16 -0.99 7.75 12.06
C TYR A 16 -1.42 6.37 12.57
N TRP A 17 -1.31 5.34 11.72
CA TRP A 17 -1.69 3.98 12.13
C TRP A 17 -0.79 3.47 13.24
N GLN A 18 0.48 3.82 13.20
CA GLN A 18 1.43 3.39 14.23
C GLN A 18 1.00 3.85 15.62
N SER A 19 0.42 5.03 15.72
CA SER A 19 0.00 5.57 17.01
C SER A 19 -1.48 5.29 17.34
N GLN A 20 -2.33 5.09 16.32
CA GLN A 20 -3.76 5.00 16.53
C GLN A 20 -4.35 3.60 16.44
N ASP A 21 -3.76 2.72 15.63
CA ASP A 21 -4.35 1.41 15.41
C ASP A 21 -3.30 0.40 14.97
N LYS A 22 -2.74 -0.29 15.93
CA LYS A 22 -1.67 -1.23 15.65
C LYS A 22 -2.12 -2.44 14.83
N LYS A 23 -3.40 -2.78 14.91
CA LYS A 23 -3.95 -3.88 14.13
C LYS A 23 -3.94 -3.52 12.65
N THR A 24 -4.34 -2.29 12.33
CA THR A 24 -4.32 -1.80 10.96
C THR A 24 -2.87 -1.70 10.46
N LEU A 25 -1.97 -1.22 11.29
CA LEU A 25 -0.56 -1.16 10.94
C LEU A 25 -0.01 -2.54 10.58
N LYS A 26 -0.37 -3.54 11.38
CA LYS A 26 0.07 -4.92 11.15
C LYS A 26 -0.43 -5.44 9.80
N ARG A 27 -1.67 -5.09 9.47
CA ARG A 27 -2.25 -5.47 8.17
C ARG A 27 -1.50 -4.81 7.02
N ILE A 28 -1.19 -3.52 7.16
CA ILE A 28 -0.43 -2.78 6.14
C ILE A 28 0.94 -3.41 5.95
N ASN A 29 1.61 -3.75 7.04
CA ASN A 29 2.93 -4.38 6.96
C ASN A 29 2.86 -5.74 6.25
N ALA A 30 1.79 -6.50 6.50
CA ALA A 30 1.60 -7.79 5.84
C ALA A 30 1.38 -7.58 4.33
N LEU A 31 0.62 -6.55 3.96
CA LEU A 31 0.41 -6.24 2.55
C LEU A 31 1.71 -5.85 1.86
N LEU A 32 2.52 -5.01 2.49
CA LEU A 32 3.79 -4.58 1.92
C LEU A 32 4.72 -5.76 1.71
N LYS A 33 4.74 -6.67 2.68
CA LYS A 33 5.55 -7.88 2.57
C LYS A 33 5.10 -8.75 1.40
N ASP A 34 3.78 -8.88 1.25
CA ASP A 34 3.24 -9.68 0.16
C ASP A 34 3.51 -9.03 -1.20
N ILE A 35 3.40 -7.71 -1.29
CA ILE A 35 3.71 -6.97 -2.52
C ILE A 35 5.16 -7.20 -2.93
N SER A 36 6.07 -7.26 -1.97
CA SER A 36 7.49 -7.51 -2.25
C SER A 36 7.71 -8.84 -2.95
N ARG A 37 6.88 -9.83 -2.65
CA ARG A 37 6.99 -11.15 -3.28
C ARG A 37 6.19 -11.23 -4.58
N SER A 38 5.00 -10.65 -4.59
CA SER A 38 4.08 -10.77 -5.72
C SER A 38 3.37 -9.43 -5.90
N PRO A 39 3.96 -8.53 -6.70
CA PRO A 39 3.42 -7.17 -6.82
C PRO A 39 1.99 -7.05 -7.32
N TYR A 40 1.53 -8.00 -8.12
CA TYR A 40 0.24 -7.86 -8.80
C TYR A 40 -0.78 -8.92 -8.44
N GLU A 41 -0.47 -9.79 -7.50
CA GLU A 41 -1.40 -10.80 -7.03
C GLU A 41 -1.11 -11.12 -5.57
N GLY A 42 -2.09 -11.71 -4.90
CA GLY A 42 -1.93 -12.05 -3.49
C GLY A 42 -3.03 -11.51 -2.63
N ILE A 43 -2.72 -11.27 -1.35
CA ILE A 43 -3.73 -10.86 -0.38
C ILE A 43 -4.22 -9.44 -0.63
N GLY A 44 -5.43 -9.14 -0.15
CA GLY A 44 -5.99 -7.80 -0.26
C GLY A 44 -6.61 -7.47 -1.59
N LYS A 45 -6.85 -8.47 -2.44
CA LYS A 45 -7.49 -8.29 -3.75
C LYS A 45 -6.83 -7.19 -4.58
N PRO A 46 -5.57 -7.42 -5.02
CA PRO A 46 -4.86 -6.41 -5.83
C PRO A 46 -5.65 -6.04 -7.08
N GLU A 47 -5.71 -4.77 -7.36
CA GLU A 47 -6.49 -4.25 -8.48
C GLU A 47 -5.75 -3.07 -9.12
N GLY A 48 -5.60 -3.12 -10.45
CA GLY A 48 -5.00 -2.01 -11.18
C GLY A 48 -5.95 -0.84 -11.25
N LEU A 49 -5.44 0.35 -11.04
CA LEU A 49 -6.24 1.57 -11.08
C LEU A 49 -6.22 2.20 -12.47
N LYS A 50 -7.14 3.11 -12.71
CA LYS A 50 -7.33 3.71 -14.03
C LYS A 50 -7.27 5.24 -13.97
N GLU A 51 -7.33 5.86 -15.15
CA GLU A 51 -7.37 7.30 -15.29
C GLU A 51 -6.16 7.98 -14.62
N ASN A 52 -6.39 8.91 -13.73
CA ASN A 52 -5.30 9.66 -13.09
C ASN A 52 -4.31 8.78 -12.34
N LEU A 53 -4.75 7.61 -11.90
CA LEU A 53 -3.91 6.68 -11.16
C LEU A 53 -3.52 5.46 -11.99
N SER A 54 -3.59 5.59 -13.31
CA SER A 54 -3.14 4.54 -14.21
C SER A 54 -1.68 4.19 -13.90
N GLY A 55 -1.41 2.90 -13.77
CA GLY A 55 -0.08 2.43 -13.38
C GLY A 55 0.05 2.16 -11.89
N TYR A 56 -0.90 2.64 -11.11
CA TYR A 56 -0.95 2.34 -9.68
C TYR A 56 -1.85 1.16 -9.43
N TRP A 57 -1.66 0.53 -8.28
CA TRP A 57 -2.45 -0.62 -7.84
C TRP A 57 -2.96 -0.37 -6.44
N SER A 58 -4.05 -1.02 -6.08
CA SER A 58 -4.56 -0.92 -4.73
C SER A 58 -4.80 -2.30 -4.14
N ARG A 59 -4.64 -2.40 -2.83
CA ARG A 59 -5.00 -3.59 -2.06
C ARG A 59 -5.83 -3.16 -0.87
N ARG A 60 -6.77 -3.99 -0.48
CA ARG A 60 -7.66 -3.70 0.65
C ARG A 60 -6.91 -3.86 1.97
N ILE A 61 -6.94 -2.81 2.76
CA ILE A 61 -6.48 -2.89 4.15
C ILE A 61 -7.66 -3.39 4.99
N ASP A 62 -8.81 -2.74 4.81
CA ASP A 62 -10.08 -3.13 5.44
C ASP A 62 -11.22 -2.60 4.55
N ASP A 63 -12.44 -2.56 5.08
CA ASP A 63 -13.59 -2.13 4.29
C ASP A 63 -13.53 -0.66 3.87
N VAL A 64 -12.77 0.14 4.58
CA VAL A 64 -12.71 1.58 4.36
C VAL A 64 -11.39 2.02 3.74
N ASN A 65 -10.30 1.38 4.12
CA ASN A 65 -8.96 1.84 3.78
C ASN A 65 -8.30 0.96 2.73
N ARG A 66 -7.52 1.61 1.85
CA ARG A 66 -6.78 0.93 0.81
C ARG A 66 -5.33 1.35 0.80
N LEU A 67 -4.48 0.43 0.42
CA LEU A 67 -3.07 0.69 0.20
C LEU A 67 -2.89 0.87 -1.29
N VAL A 68 -2.49 2.08 -1.71
CA VAL A 68 -2.27 2.39 -3.12
C VAL A 68 -0.76 2.48 -3.35
N TYR A 69 -0.28 1.79 -4.36
CA TYR A 69 1.16 1.69 -4.61
C TYR A 69 1.44 1.51 -6.10
N ARG A 70 2.69 1.68 -6.47
CA ARG A 70 3.16 1.30 -7.79
C ARG A 70 4.56 0.71 -7.68
N ILE A 71 4.94 -0.04 -8.71
CA ILE A 71 6.26 -0.64 -8.79
C ILE A 71 7.04 0.06 -9.90
N GLU A 72 8.22 0.53 -9.57
CA GLU A 72 9.06 1.20 -10.55
C GLU A 72 10.51 0.90 -10.23
N ASN A 73 11.24 0.31 -11.18
CA ASN A 73 12.67 0.00 -11.00
C ASN A 73 12.92 -0.80 -9.73
N ASP A 74 12.10 -1.83 -9.51
CA ASP A 74 12.25 -2.71 -8.34
C ASP A 74 11.95 -2.00 -7.02
N LEU A 75 11.32 -0.85 -7.10
CA LEU A 75 10.98 -0.02 -5.96
C LEU A 75 9.47 -0.02 -5.77
N ILE A 76 9.03 -0.27 -4.54
CA ILE A 76 7.61 -0.15 -4.19
C ILE A 76 7.41 1.27 -3.68
N GLU A 77 6.61 2.06 -4.39
CA GLU A 77 6.25 3.39 -3.91
C GLU A 77 4.84 3.34 -3.36
N VAL A 78 4.70 3.67 -2.08
CA VAL A 78 3.40 3.73 -1.44
C VAL A 78 2.86 5.15 -1.61
N TYR A 79 1.74 5.27 -2.29
CA TYR A 79 1.10 6.54 -2.58
C TYR A 79 0.17 6.97 -1.46
N GLN A 80 -0.58 6.02 -0.90
CA GLN A 80 -1.44 6.27 0.25
C GLN A 80 -1.74 4.96 0.96
N CYS A 81 -2.09 5.04 2.23
CA CYS A 81 -2.49 3.86 3.01
C CYS A 81 -3.59 4.19 4.01
N LYS A 82 -4.42 5.19 3.71
CA LYS A 82 -5.54 5.57 4.53
C LYS A 82 -6.62 6.15 3.63
N GLY A 83 -7.87 5.69 3.80
CA GLY A 83 -8.96 6.09 2.96
C GLY A 83 -8.98 5.33 1.64
N HIS A 84 -9.74 5.85 0.70
CA HIS A 84 -9.93 5.23 -0.61
C HIS A 84 -9.01 5.80 -1.64
#